data_77fcba9afdc6979490abe63b820228cc
#
_entry.id   77fcba9afdc6979490abe63b820228cc
#
_cell.length_a   1.000
_cell.length_b   1.000
_cell.length_c   1.000
_cell.angle_alpha   90.00
_cell.angle_beta   90.00
_cell.angle_gamma   90.00
#
_symmetry.space_group_name_H-M   'P 1'
#
loop_
_entity.id
_entity.type
_entity.pdbx_description
1 polymer ?
#
loop_
_entity_poly.entity_id
_entity_poly.type
_entity_poly.pdbx_seq_one_letter_code
_entity_poly.pdbx_strand_id
1 'polypeptide(L)'
;MTSAINPNNINGAYPVAGQDNNSQGFRDNFTNTKTNFEYAATEITDLQNKAILKSALTGTTLSNDMGGSLLSNAQLQDMSATVVALGSVTGTQVVDYAAGPYYTLTTTGSIILTFNNFPTAGTLGCCRVRIAIASTAHTLTLPAAVTIGTANLQGYASNIITFNQTGTYEFEFETVDAGATISVFDLNRNRDPLYLPSSEDLAASGAASLTKTTSFFTTATTETATLAAGYAGQVKVLAMYGDSGDMVITVTNPGWGGSGTITFTAVGQACTLMYINAKWFAIGNNAATFA
;
A
#
# COMPACT_ATOMS: atom_id res chain seq x y z
N MET A 1 -32.61 27.41 0.37
CA MET A 1 -33.74 27.68 -0.57
C MET A 1 -34.99 27.87 0.29
N THR A 2 -35.80 28.90 0.02
CA THR A 2 -37.04 29.09 0.76
C THR A 2 -38.14 28.25 0.08
N SER A 3 -38.99 27.60 0.85
CA SER A 3 -40.14 26.81 0.29
C SER A 3 -41.02 27.66 -0.60
N ALA A 4 -41.43 27.14 -1.72
CA ALA A 4 -42.40 27.75 -2.63
C ALA A 4 -43.86 27.46 -2.23
N ILE A 5 -44.08 26.58 -1.25
CA ILE A 5 -45.38 26.28 -0.70
C ILE A 5 -45.94 27.51 0.02
N ASN A 6 -47.09 28.00 -0.39
CA ASN A 6 -47.73 29.18 0.21
C ASN A 6 -49.13 28.83 0.72
N PRO A 7 -49.30 28.45 1.99
CA PRO A 7 -50.63 28.12 2.52
C PRO A 7 -51.54 29.34 2.63
N ASN A 8 -51.00 30.56 2.60
CA ASN A 8 -51.77 31.79 2.75
C ASN A 8 -52.51 32.20 1.47
N ASN A 9 -52.27 31.53 0.32
CA ASN A 9 -53.00 31.76 -0.91
C ASN A 9 -54.32 30.96 -0.97
N ILE A 10 -54.60 30.12 0.02
CA ILE A 10 -55.86 29.39 0.19
C ILE A 10 -56.72 30.19 1.14
N ASN A 11 -57.90 30.62 0.67
CA ASN A 11 -58.85 31.35 1.50
C ASN A 11 -59.61 30.39 2.41
N GLY A 12 -59.15 30.23 3.65
CA GLY A 12 -59.78 29.36 4.66
C GLY A 12 -61.13 29.86 5.19
N ALA A 13 -61.49 31.10 4.90
CA ALA A 13 -62.79 31.66 5.26
C ALA A 13 -63.84 31.50 4.13
N TYR A 14 -63.46 30.92 3.00
CA TYR A 14 -64.39 30.68 1.90
C TYR A 14 -64.80 29.19 1.87
N PRO A 15 -66.09 28.83 1.69
CA PRO A 15 -67.29 29.70 1.46
C PRO A 15 -67.74 30.36 2.76
N VAL A 16 -68.36 31.56 2.63
CA VAL A 16 -68.91 32.28 3.76
C VAL A 16 -70.29 31.73 4.07
N ALA A 17 -70.54 31.30 5.31
CA ALA A 17 -71.82 30.74 5.73
C ALA A 17 -72.95 31.79 5.64
N GLY A 18 -74.12 31.36 5.08
CA GLY A 18 -75.28 32.21 4.94
C GLY A 18 -75.18 33.23 3.80
N GLN A 19 -74.17 33.15 2.94
CA GLN A 19 -74.01 33.99 1.75
C GLN A 19 -74.14 33.16 0.46
N ASP A 20 -74.54 33.82 -0.63
CA ASP A 20 -74.51 33.21 -1.97
C ASP A 20 -73.02 33.26 -2.47
N ASN A 21 -72.33 32.10 -2.43
CA ASN A 21 -70.95 31.99 -2.79
C ASN A 21 -70.81 31.59 -4.27
N ASN A 22 -70.09 32.38 -5.04
CA ASN A 22 -69.85 32.05 -6.44
C ASN A 22 -68.81 30.89 -6.57
N SER A 23 -68.81 30.23 -7.74
CA SER A 23 -67.94 29.08 -7.98
C SER A 23 -66.48 29.45 -8.17
N GLN A 24 -66.12 30.73 -8.35
CA GLN A 24 -64.75 31.16 -8.61
C GLN A 24 -63.82 30.95 -7.39
N GLY A 25 -64.36 31.35 -6.19
CA GLY A 25 -63.56 31.17 -4.96
C GLY A 25 -63.25 29.71 -4.66
N PHE A 26 -64.13 28.75 -5.00
CA PHE A 26 -63.85 27.32 -4.94
C PHE A 26 -62.72 26.94 -5.92
N ARG A 27 -62.84 27.38 -7.19
CA ARG A 27 -61.83 27.07 -8.21
C ARG A 27 -60.48 27.65 -7.84
N ASP A 28 -60.43 28.86 -7.33
CA ASP A 28 -59.18 29.53 -6.90
C ASP A 28 -58.53 28.76 -5.76
N ASN A 29 -59.28 28.35 -4.74
CA ASN A 29 -58.78 27.52 -3.65
C ASN A 29 -58.28 26.16 -4.12
N PHE A 30 -59.04 25.46 -5.02
CA PHE A 30 -58.55 24.18 -5.57
C PHE A 30 -57.31 24.36 -6.43
N THR A 31 -57.22 25.41 -7.23
CA THR A 31 -56.04 25.72 -8.02
C THR A 31 -54.82 26.00 -7.13
N ASN A 32 -54.99 26.83 -6.09
CA ASN A 32 -53.94 27.13 -5.13
C ASN A 32 -53.50 25.89 -4.36
N THR A 33 -54.45 25.04 -3.95
CA THR A 33 -54.12 23.74 -3.29
C THR A 33 -53.34 22.83 -4.22
N LYS A 34 -53.75 22.68 -5.47
CA LYS A 34 -53.05 21.88 -6.47
C LYS A 34 -51.62 22.38 -6.67
N THR A 35 -51.45 23.68 -6.87
CA THR A 35 -50.15 24.31 -7.06
C THR A 35 -49.21 24.10 -5.84
N ASN A 36 -49.75 24.22 -4.62
CA ASN A 36 -48.99 23.95 -3.40
C ASN A 36 -48.58 22.48 -3.30
N PHE A 37 -49.39 21.53 -3.72
CA PHE A 37 -49.02 20.12 -3.80
C PHE A 37 -47.95 19.86 -4.86
N GLU A 38 -47.98 20.54 -6.00
CA GLU A 38 -46.94 20.46 -7.04
C GLU A 38 -45.59 20.99 -6.50
N TYR A 39 -45.59 22.09 -5.76
CA TYR A 39 -44.38 22.57 -5.07
C TYR A 39 -43.92 21.57 -4.02
N ALA A 40 -44.81 21.04 -3.19
CA ALA A 40 -44.44 20.04 -2.18
C ALA A 40 -43.81 18.79 -2.81
N ALA A 41 -44.39 18.28 -3.90
CA ALA A 41 -43.82 17.12 -4.62
C ALA A 41 -42.40 17.41 -5.15
N THR A 42 -42.21 18.61 -5.71
CA THR A 42 -40.89 19.04 -6.21
C THR A 42 -39.87 19.16 -5.09
N GLU A 43 -40.24 19.81 -3.96
CA GLU A 43 -39.36 20.00 -2.80
C GLU A 43 -39.00 18.68 -2.12
N ILE A 44 -39.98 17.74 -2.02
CA ILE A 44 -39.76 16.39 -1.49
C ILE A 44 -38.81 15.62 -2.39
N THR A 45 -39.00 15.68 -3.71
CA THR A 45 -38.09 15.02 -4.67
C THR A 45 -36.65 15.58 -4.57
N ASP A 46 -36.49 16.90 -4.46
CA ASP A 46 -35.21 17.54 -4.28
C ASP A 46 -34.55 17.11 -2.96
N LEU A 47 -35.33 17.03 -1.88
CA LEU A 47 -34.83 16.55 -0.57
C LEU A 47 -34.40 15.08 -0.64
N GLN A 48 -35.19 14.22 -1.29
CA GLN A 48 -34.86 12.81 -1.49
C GLN A 48 -33.51 12.62 -2.25
N ASN A 49 -33.26 13.46 -3.25
CA ASN A 49 -32.06 13.42 -4.06
C ASN A 49 -30.81 13.96 -3.33
N LYS A 50 -31.00 14.76 -2.28
CA LYS A 50 -29.91 15.44 -1.55
C LYS A 50 -29.67 14.89 -0.15
N ALA A 51 -30.57 14.09 0.40
CA ALA A 51 -30.46 13.57 1.75
C ALA A 51 -29.61 12.28 1.79
N ILE A 52 -28.76 12.15 2.81
CA ILE A 52 -28.14 10.87 3.15
C ILE A 52 -29.21 10.00 3.83
N LEU A 53 -29.57 8.91 3.20
CA LEU A 53 -30.64 8.02 3.68
C LEU A 53 -30.07 6.93 4.58
N LYS A 54 -30.75 6.60 5.65
CA LYS A 54 -30.43 5.47 6.54
C LYS A 54 -30.80 4.11 5.91
N SER A 55 -31.82 4.10 5.06
CA SER A 55 -32.28 2.90 4.35
C SER A 55 -32.73 3.29 2.94
N ALA A 56 -32.66 2.34 2.01
CA ALA A 56 -33.13 2.56 0.65
C ALA A 56 -34.61 2.91 0.64
N LEU A 57 -35.01 3.89 -0.19
CA LEU A 57 -36.43 4.24 -0.41
C LEU A 57 -37.16 3.15 -1.18
N THR A 58 -36.46 2.55 -2.15
CA THR A 58 -36.93 1.43 -2.97
C THR A 58 -35.80 0.50 -3.26
N GLY A 59 -36.09 -0.80 -3.35
CA GLY A 59 -35.04 -1.81 -3.62
C GLY A 59 -34.26 -2.27 -2.39
N THR A 60 -33.20 -3.01 -2.60
CA THR A 60 -32.42 -3.70 -1.55
C THR A 60 -31.07 -3.08 -1.27
N THR A 61 -30.59 -2.16 -2.09
CA THR A 61 -29.26 -1.57 -1.99
C THR A 61 -29.35 -0.08 -1.70
N LEU A 62 -28.66 0.37 -0.64
CA LEU A 62 -28.48 1.77 -0.34
C LEU A 62 -27.10 2.21 -0.83
N SER A 63 -27.05 3.21 -1.70
CA SER A 63 -25.83 3.89 -2.12
C SER A 63 -26.07 5.38 -2.05
N ASN A 64 -25.33 6.07 -1.18
CA ASN A 64 -25.36 7.52 -1.07
C ASN A 64 -24.09 8.06 -1.73
N ASP A 65 -24.23 8.57 -2.96
CA ASP A 65 -23.15 9.29 -3.62
C ASP A 65 -23.17 10.75 -3.15
N MET A 66 -22.08 11.16 -2.51
CA MET A 66 -21.90 12.53 -2.02
C MET A 66 -21.53 13.51 -3.15
N GLY A 67 -21.32 13.04 -4.38
CA GLY A 67 -20.97 13.87 -5.53
C GLY A 67 -19.72 14.72 -5.30
N GLY A 68 -18.76 14.24 -4.51
CA GLY A 68 -17.53 14.98 -4.16
C GLY A 68 -17.77 16.08 -3.10
N SER A 69 -18.93 16.13 -2.45
CA SER A 69 -19.22 17.11 -1.39
C SER A 69 -18.34 16.90 -0.16
N LEU A 70 -17.84 18.00 0.43
CA LEU A 70 -17.02 17.97 1.62
C LEU A 70 -17.84 17.59 2.87
N LEU A 71 -17.39 16.59 3.60
CA LEU A 71 -17.84 16.26 4.96
C LEU A 71 -16.93 16.98 5.97
N SER A 72 -17.42 18.05 6.60
CA SER A 72 -16.69 18.79 7.61
C SER A 72 -17.15 18.39 9.01
N ASN A 73 -16.22 18.33 9.99
CA ASN A 73 -16.50 18.05 11.39
C ASN A 73 -17.28 16.74 11.62
N ALA A 74 -17.07 15.75 10.73
CA ALA A 74 -17.68 14.43 10.84
C ALA A 74 -16.81 13.49 11.65
N GLN A 75 -17.41 12.71 12.57
CA GLN A 75 -16.78 11.55 13.18
C GLN A 75 -17.24 10.31 12.41
N LEU A 76 -16.29 9.54 11.88
CA LEU A 76 -16.56 8.30 11.17
C LEU A 76 -16.10 7.12 12.01
N GLN A 77 -17.00 6.15 12.24
CA GLN A 77 -16.73 4.92 12.98
C GLN A 77 -17.02 3.72 12.07
N ASP A 78 -16.24 2.65 12.20
CA ASP A 78 -16.40 1.39 11.45
C ASP A 78 -16.39 1.58 9.92
N MET A 79 -15.48 2.43 9.43
CA MET A 79 -15.28 2.62 8.00
C MET A 79 -14.61 1.39 7.37
N SER A 80 -15.19 0.90 6.26
CA SER A 80 -14.56 -0.09 5.40
C SER A 80 -14.26 0.51 4.03
N ALA A 81 -13.13 0.10 3.44
CA ALA A 81 -12.77 0.49 2.08
C ALA A 81 -13.10 -0.64 1.09
N THR A 82 -13.43 -0.27 -0.14
CA THR A 82 -13.64 -1.24 -1.20
C THR A 82 -12.30 -1.89 -1.59
N VAL A 83 -12.30 -3.23 -1.66
CA VAL A 83 -11.17 -4.02 -2.17
C VAL A 83 -11.45 -4.42 -3.62
N VAL A 84 -10.56 -4.04 -4.52
CA VAL A 84 -10.59 -4.43 -5.93
C VAL A 84 -9.66 -5.62 -6.13
N ALA A 85 -10.24 -6.81 -6.36
CA ALA A 85 -9.48 -8.03 -6.59
C ALA A 85 -9.26 -8.24 -8.09
N LEU A 86 -8.03 -8.08 -8.57
CA LEU A 86 -7.66 -8.33 -9.96
C LEU A 86 -7.41 -9.82 -10.26
N GLY A 87 -7.27 -10.65 -9.22
CA GLY A 87 -7.01 -12.08 -9.36
C GLY A 87 -5.59 -12.41 -9.82
N SER A 88 -5.45 -13.47 -10.63
CA SER A 88 -4.17 -13.91 -11.20
C SER A 88 -3.93 -13.22 -12.54
N VAL A 89 -2.88 -12.38 -12.63
CA VAL A 89 -2.67 -11.44 -13.73
C VAL A 89 -1.21 -11.35 -14.19
N THR A 90 -1.00 -10.84 -15.40
CA THR A 90 0.28 -10.48 -16.00
C THR A 90 0.12 -9.26 -16.90
N GLY A 91 1.22 -8.59 -17.26
CA GLY A 91 1.20 -7.42 -18.15
C GLY A 91 0.62 -6.18 -17.46
N THR A 92 -0.03 -5.31 -18.23
CA THR A 92 -0.52 -4.02 -17.73
C THR A 92 -1.76 -4.19 -16.87
N GLN A 93 -1.72 -3.63 -15.67
CA GLN A 93 -2.82 -3.58 -14.70
C GLN A 93 -3.14 -2.14 -14.35
N VAL A 94 -4.42 -1.81 -14.37
CA VAL A 94 -4.90 -0.47 -14.05
C VAL A 94 -5.33 -0.41 -12.59
N VAL A 95 -4.76 0.52 -11.83
CA VAL A 95 -5.20 0.92 -10.51
C VAL A 95 -6.09 2.15 -10.69
N ASP A 96 -7.40 1.95 -10.65
CA ASP A 96 -8.39 3.01 -10.81
C ASP A 96 -8.86 3.49 -9.45
N TYR A 97 -8.45 4.68 -9.04
CA TYR A 97 -8.81 5.26 -7.74
C TYR A 97 -10.32 5.32 -7.52
N ALA A 98 -11.11 5.54 -8.58
CA ALA A 98 -12.57 5.60 -8.50
C ALA A 98 -13.21 4.23 -8.22
N ALA A 99 -12.54 3.12 -8.53
CA ALA A 99 -13.04 1.77 -8.24
C ALA A 99 -12.80 1.34 -6.78
N GLY A 100 -11.79 1.90 -6.12
CA GLY A 100 -11.48 1.65 -4.72
C GLY A 100 -10.02 1.94 -4.37
N PRO A 101 -9.71 2.16 -3.07
CA PRO A 101 -8.38 2.53 -2.63
C PRO A 101 -7.46 1.33 -2.34
N TYR A 102 -7.96 0.09 -2.40
CA TYR A 102 -7.18 -1.10 -2.07
C TYR A 102 -7.28 -2.17 -3.15
N TYR A 103 -6.15 -2.56 -3.70
CA TYR A 103 -6.04 -3.54 -4.78
C TYR A 103 -5.33 -4.80 -4.32
N THR A 104 -5.78 -5.97 -4.81
CA THR A 104 -5.12 -7.24 -4.60
C THR A 104 -4.91 -7.96 -5.91
N LEU A 105 -3.72 -8.57 -6.10
CA LEU A 105 -3.41 -9.37 -7.28
C LEU A 105 -2.37 -10.46 -6.99
N THR A 106 -2.35 -11.48 -7.83
CA THR A 106 -1.32 -12.52 -7.84
C THR A 106 -0.65 -12.52 -9.21
N THR A 107 0.68 -12.55 -9.25
CA THR A 107 1.41 -12.48 -10.52
C THR A 107 1.48 -13.86 -11.19
N THR A 108 1.14 -13.92 -12.49
CA THR A 108 1.45 -15.06 -13.38
C THR A 108 2.56 -14.71 -14.37
N GLY A 109 3.06 -13.50 -14.35
CA GLY A 109 4.17 -12.93 -15.11
C GLY A 109 4.52 -11.55 -14.57
N SER A 110 5.42 -10.84 -15.24
CA SER A 110 5.76 -9.46 -14.89
C SER A 110 4.57 -8.52 -15.06
N ILE A 111 4.44 -7.54 -14.17
CA ILE A 111 3.33 -6.57 -14.08
C ILE A 111 3.83 -5.18 -14.45
N ILE A 112 2.98 -4.41 -15.12
CA ILE A 112 3.14 -2.98 -15.35
C ILE A 112 1.93 -2.30 -14.70
N LEU A 113 2.15 -1.45 -13.70
CA LEU A 113 1.06 -0.66 -13.11
C LEU A 113 0.82 0.62 -13.90
N THR A 114 -0.45 0.99 -14.01
CA THR A 114 -0.90 2.32 -14.44
C THR A 114 -1.94 2.83 -13.45
N PHE A 115 -2.05 4.15 -13.30
CA PHE A 115 -2.96 4.76 -12.33
C PHE A 115 -3.93 5.70 -13.04
N ASN A 116 -5.21 5.61 -12.68
CA ASN A 116 -6.27 6.44 -13.25
C ASN A 116 -7.14 7.06 -12.15
N ASN A 117 -7.83 8.14 -12.50
CA ASN A 117 -8.91 8.75 -11.73
C ASN A 117 -8.52 9.17 -10.29
N PHE A 118 -7.28 9.57 -10.08
CA PHE A 118 -6.90 10.22 -8.81
C PHE A 118 -7.72 11.50 -8.59
N PRO A 119 -7.96 11.89 -7.34
CA PRO A 119 -8.69 13.11 -7.02
C PRO A 119 -7.96 14.34 -7.58
N THR A 120 -8.70 15.44 -7.70
CA THR A 120 -8.17 16.71 -8.22
C THR A 120 -6.99 17.22 -7.41
N ALA A 121 -6.10 17.97 -8.05
CA ALA A 121 -4.96 18.60 -7.38
C ALA A 121 -5.38 19.40 -6.14
N GLY A 122 -4.58 19.33 -5.08
CA GLY A 122 -4.88 19.88 -3.76
C GLY A 122 -5.63 18.93 -2.83
N THR A 123 -5.98 17.71 -3.32
CA THR A 123 -6.57 16.64 -2.49
C THR A 123 -5.62 15.44 -2.48
N LEU A 124 -5.41 14.86 -1.30
CA LEU A 124 -4.61 13.63 -1.19
C LEU A 124 -5.38 12.45 -1.77
N GLY A 125 -4.79 11.82 -2.79
CA GLY A 125 -5.20 10.49 -3.26
C GLY A 125 -4.21 9.44 -2.74
N CYS A 126 -4.71 8.43 -2.05
CA CYS A 126 -3.92 7.34 -1.51
C CYS A 126 -4.55 6.00 -1.93
N CYS A 127 -3.75 5.12 -2.52
CA CYS A 127 -4.18 3.74 -2.80
C CYS A 127 -3.09 2.74 -2.43
N ARG A 128 -3.51 1.54 -2.05
CA ARG A 128 -2.61 0.43 -1.72
C ARG A 128 -2.76 -0.70 -2.72
N VAL A 129 -1.63 -1.31 -3.07
CA VAL A 129 -1.61 -2.47 -3.95
C VAL A 129 -0.87 -3.60 -3.24
N ARG A 130 -1.60 -4.66 -2.94
CA ARG A 130 -1.08 -5.90 -2.36
C ARG A 130 -0.85 -6.91 -3.47
N ILE A 131 0.41 -7.30 -3.66
CA ILE A 131 0.86 -8.14 -4.76
C ILE A 131 1.43 -9.44 -4.22
N ALA A 132 0.84 -10.58 -4.60
CA ALA A 132 1.42 -11.89 -4.36
C ALA A 132 2.36 -12.24 -5.54
N ILE A 133 3.66 -12.23 -5.28
CA ILE A 133 4.71 -12.57 -6.25
C ILE A 133 4.87 -14.09 -6.27
N ALA A 134 4.48 -14.73 -7.36
CA ALA A 134 4.52 -16.19 -7.51
C ALA A 134 5.89 -16.72 -8.00
N SER A 135 6.72 -15.85 -8.59
CA SER A 135 8.08 -16.19 -9.04
C SER A 135 9.01 -15.00 -8.93
N THR A 136 10.26 -15.22 -8.52
CA THR A 136 11.30 -14.18 -8.47
C THR A 136 11.72 -13.67 -9.86
N ALA A 137 11.33 -14.36 -10.94
CA ALA A 137 11.49 -13.86 -12.30
C ALA A 137 10.46 -12.78 -12.69
N HIS A 138 9.38 -12.64 -11.91
CA HIS A 138 8.38 -11.59 -12.14
C HIS A 138 8.87 -10.26 -11.60
N THR A 139 8.62 -9.19 -12.35
CA THR A 139 8.99 -7.83 -11.99
C THR A 139 7.74 -6.95 -11.90
N LEU A 140 7.87 -5.84 -11.17
CA LEU A 140 6.85 -4.79 -11.11
C LEU A 140 7.41 -3.53 -11.75
N THR A 141 6.85 -3.12 -12.88
CA THR A 141 7.19 -1.86 -13.55
C THR A 141 6.23 -0.77 -13.11
N LEU A 142 6.78 0.35 -12.68
CA LEU A 142 6.04 1.53 -12.25
C LEU A 142 6.03 2.58 -13.37
N PRO A 143 4.95 3.36 -13.55
CA PRO A 143 4.92 4.44 -14.52
C PRO A 143 5.91 5.55 -14.17
N ALA A 144 6.30 6.36 -15.17
CA ALA A 144 7.27 7.44 -15.01
C ALA A 144 6.83 8.52 -14.00
N ALA A 145 5.52 8.66 -13.76
CA ALA A 145 4.98 9.56 -12.75
C ALA A 145 5.30 9.12 -11.31
N VAL A 146 5.67 7.83 -11.09
CA VAL A 146 6.01 7.33 -9.76
C VAL A 146 7.44 7.71 -9.42
N THR A 147 7.60 8.37 -8.28
CA THR A 147 8.90 8.80 -7.73
C THR A 147 9.14 8.12 -6.40
N ILE A 148 10.38 7.69 -6.15
CA ILE A 148 10.77 7.10 -4.86
C ILE A 148 11.33 8.17 -3.89
N GLY A 149 11.48 9.41 -4.35
CA GLY A 149 12.06 10.50 -3.54
C GLY A 149 13.41 10.11 -2.94
N THR A 150 13.57 10.28 -1.64
CA THR A 150 14.71 9.83 -0.84
C THR A 150 14.52 8.42 -0.27
N ALA A 151 13.39 7.77 -0.55
CA ALA A 151 13.12 6.42 -0.07
C ALA A 151 14.03 5.41 -0.78
N ASN A 152 14.60 4.49 -0.02
CA ASN A 152 15.34 3.37 -0.57
C ASN A 152 14.38 2.21 -0.80
N LEU A 153 13.96 2.03 -2.04
CA LEU A 153 13.06 0.96 -2.43
C LEU A 153 13.88 -0.26 -2.86
N GLN A 154 13.84 -1.34 -2.08
CA GLN A 154 14.63 -2.54 -2.34
C GLN A 154 14.35 -3.13 -3.74
N GLY A 155 15.40 -3.44 -4.48
CA GLY A 155 15.31 -4.02 -5.82
C GLY A 155 14.84 -3.06 -6.91
N TYR A 156 14.74 -1.77 -6.62
CA TYR A 156 14.34 -0.76 -7.59
C TYR A 156 15.49 -0.30 -8.47
N ALA A 157 15.29 -0.36 -9.77
CA ALA A 157 16.18 0.24 -10.77
C ALA A 157 15.37 0.61 -12.02
N SER A 158 15.53 1.82 -12.51
CA SER A 158 14.91 2.30 -13.76
C SER A 158 13.39 2.03 -13.83
N ASN A 159 12.65 2.40 -12.80
CA ASN A 159 11.21 2.19 -12.64
C ASN A 159 10.77 0.71 -12.54
N ILE A 160 11.69 -0.21 -12.37
CA ILE A 160 11.40 -1.64 -12.22
C ILE A 160 11.79 -2.07 -10.81
N ILE A 161 10.90 -2.79 -10.15
CA ILE A 161 11.15 -3.47 -8.89
C ILE A 161 11.33 -4.96 -9.18
N THR A 162 12.49 -5.50 -8.75
CA THR A 162 12.78 -6.94 -8.75
C THR A 162 12.58 -7.52 -7.37
N PHE A 163 12.22 -8.79 -7.32
CA PHE A 163 11.93 -9.50 -6.08
C PHE A 163 12.94 -10.64 -5.89
N ASN A 164 13.56 -10.71 -4.74
CA ASN A 164 14.51 -11.76 -4.38
C ASN A 164 13.85 -13.00 -3.73
N GLN A 165 12.58 -12.88 -3.37
CA GLN A 165 11.78 -13.97 -2.78
C GLN A 165 10.36 -13.92 -3.32
N THR A 166 9.68 -15.07 -3.40
CA THR A 166 8.24 -15.16 -3.59
C THR A 166 7.52 -14.78 -2.31
N GLY A 167 6.32 -14.23 -2.41
CA GLY A 167 5.56 -13.81 -1.24
C GLY A 167 4.61 -12.67 -1.54
N THR A 168 4.00 -12.16 -0.50
CA THR A 168 3.06 -11.04 -0.60
C THR A 168 3.74 -9.75 -0.20
N TYR A 169 3.68 -8.78 -1.09
CA TYR A 169 4.24 -7.44 -0.93
C TYR A 169 3.12 -6.40 -0.97
N GLU A 170 3.30 -5.31 -0.25
CA GLU A 170 2.30 -4.25 -0.16
C GLU A 170 2.97 -2.90 -0.36
N PHE A 171 2.44 -2.14 -1.32
CA PHE A 171 2.90 -0.81 -1.69
C PHE A 171 1.78 0.19 -1.52
N GLU A 172 2.10 1.36 -1.00
CA GLU A 172 1.21 2.51 -0.96
C GLU A 172 1.66 3.55 -1.98
N PHE A 173 0.70 4.12 -2.68
CA PHE A 173 0.90 5.13 -3.71
C PHE A 173 0.10 6.37 -3.35
N GLU A 174 0.75 7.51 -3.27
CA GLU A 174 0.14 8.78 -2.88
C GLU A 174 0.40 9.87 -3.90
N THR A 175 -0.58 10.72 -4.10
CA THR A 175 -0.48 11.92 -4.93
C THR A 175 -1.29 13.06 -4.36
N VAL A 176 -0.84 14.30 -4.60
CA VAL A 176 -1.57 15.53 -4.25
C VAL A 176 -1.84 16.41 -5.48
N ASP A 177 -1.44 15.94 -6.66
CA ASP A 177 -1.46 16.69 -7.92
C ASP A 177 -2.17 15.91 -9.06
N ALA A 178 -3.22 15.18 -8.69
CA ALA A 178 -4.04 14.38 -9.62
C ALA A 178 -3.25 13.29 -10.39
N GLY A 179 -2.17 12.77 -9.79
CA GLY A 179 -1.36 11.71 -10.37
C GLY A 179 -0.24 12.19 -11.31
N ALA A 180 0.02 13.50 -11.40
CA ALA A 180 1.15 14.03 -12.15
C ALA A 180 2.49 13.58 -11.51
N THR A 181 2.53 13.55 -10.18
CA THR A 181 3.61 12.95 -9.39
C THR A 181 3.00 11.99 -8.37
N ILE A 182 3.52 10.77 -8.29
CA ILE A 182 3.05 9.74 -7.37
C ILE A 182 4.23 9.29 -6.50
N SER A 183 4.12 9.42 -5.20
CA SER A 183 5.07 8.86 -4.25
C SER A 183 4.75 7.39 -3.98
N VAL A 184 5.78 6.53 -3.90
CA VAL A 184 5.60 5.11 -3.55
C VAL A 184 6.28 4.80 -2.23
N PHE A 185 5.59 4.02 -1.38
CA PHE A 185 6.09 3.50 -0.12
C PHE A 185 5.98 1.97 -0.11
N ASP A 186 7.05 1.32 0.34
CA ASP A 186 7.08 -0.12 0.57
C ASP A 186 6.67 -0.38 2.02
N LEU A 187 5.56 -1.05 2.23
CA LEU A 187 4.98 -1.21 3.56
C LEU A 187 5.53 -2.43 4.31
N ASN A 188 6.10 -3.42 3.63
CA ASN A 188 6.48 -4.67 4.27
C ASN A 188 7.88 -5.21 3.94
N ARG A 189 8.63 -4.61 2.98
CA ARG A 189 10.00 -5.03 2.67
C ARG A 189 11.07 -4.16 3.31
N ASN A 190 10.75 -2.92 3.63
CA ASN A 190 11.69 -1.91 4.14
C ASN A 190 11.97 -2.07 5.64
N ARG A 191 11.94 -3.32 6.12
CA ARG A 191 12.47 -3.63 7.45
C ARG A 191 13.97 -3.77 7.29
N ASP A 192 14.69 -2.82 7.82
CA ASP A 192 16.15 -2.87 7.92
C ASP A 192 16.54 -4.25 8.49
N PRO A 193 17.28 -5.09 7.74
CA PRO A 193 17.69 -6.40 8.22
C PRO A 193 18.54 -6.32 9.50
N LEU A 194 19.03 -5.14 9.86
CA LEU A 194 19.76 -4.89 11.10
C LEU A 194 18.91 -5.10 12.36
N TYR A 195 17.56 -4.96 12.27
CA TYR A 195 16.65 -5.10 13.41
C TYR A 195 15.98 -6.48 13.52
N LEU A 196 16.18 -7.38 12.57
CA LEU A 196 15.70 -8.75 12.67
C LEU A 196 16.89 -9.67 12.92
N PRO A 197 17.17 -10.05 14.19
CA PRO A 197 18.19 -11.05 14.47
C PRO A 197 17.74 -12.35 13.79
N SER A 198 18.41 -12.70 12.72
CA SER A 198 18.15 -13.91 11.97
C SER A 198 19.47 -14.65 11.77
N SER A 199 19.45 -15.95 12.02
CA SER A 199 20.59 -16.81 11.86
C SER A 199 20.36 -17.91 10.83
N GLU A 200 21.43 -18.45 10.31
CA GLU A 200 21.47 -19.67 9.52
C GLU A 200 22.60 -20.56 10.04
N ASP A 201 22.41 -21.86 9.90
CA ASP A 201 23.46 -22.87 10.07
C ASP A 201 24.03 -23.19 8.68
N LEU A 202 25.32 -22.94 8.49
CA LEU A 202 26.08 -23.41 7.35
C LEU A 202 26.74 -24.76 7.74
N ALA A 203 25.92 -25.81 7.78
CA ALA A 203 26.33 -27.15 8.15
C ALA A 203 27.17 -27.86 7.08
N ALA A 204 27.47 -27.19 5.96
CA ALA A 204 28.30 -27.68 4.87
C ALA A 204 28.81 -26.51 4.04
N SER A 205 29.70 -26.79 3.09
CA SER A 205 30.15 -25.79 2.11
C SER A 205 29.00 -25.08 1.42
N GLY A 206 29.03 -23.75 1.36
CA GLY A 206 27.94 -22.96 0.79
C GLY A 206 28.21 -21.47 0.76
N ALA A 207 27.18 -20.71 0.48
CA ALA A 207 27.22 -19.26 0.48
C ALA A 207 26.51 -18.72 1.74
N ALA A 208 27.21 -17.90 2.53
CA ALA A 208 26.61 -17.18 3.64
C ALA A 208 25.57 -16.19 3.11
N SER A 209 24.34 -16.32 3.60
CA SER A 209 23.20 -15.50 3.17
C SER A 209 23.39 -14.04 3.57
N LEU A 210 23.20 -13.14 2.63
CA LEU A 210 23.18 -11.70 2.91
C LEU A 210 21.88 -11.24 3.59
N THR A 211 20.84 -12.07 3.60
CA THR A 211 19.57 -11.74 4.26
C THR A 211 19.53 -12.17 5.73
N LYS A 212 20.53 -12.93 6.19
CA LYS A 212 20.72 -13.34 7.59
C LYS A 212 21.84 -12.53 8.22
N THR A 213 21.62 -11.99 9.40
CA THR A 213 22.61 -11.22 10.12
C THR A 213 23.76 -12.11 10.63
N THR A 214 23.42 -13.33 11.02
CA THR A 214 24.39 -14.28 11.58
C THR A 214 24.42 -15.57 10.75
N SER A 215 25.63 -16.00 10.35
CA SER A 215 25.88 -17.38 9.91
C SER A 215 26.77 -18.07 10.94
N PHE A 216 26.30 -19.17 11.49
CA PHE A 216 27.13 -20.03 12.35
C PHE A 216 27.43 -21.34 11.62
N PHE A 217 28.53 -21.98 12.00
CA PHE A 217 29.03 -23.15 11.30
C PHE A 217 29.06 -24.36 12.25
N THR A 218 28.58 -25.49 11.72
CA THR A 218 28.72 -26.81 12.33
C THR A 218 29.43 -27.68 11.31
N THR A 219 30.75 -27.79 11.38
CA THR A 219 31.55 -28.52 10.39
C THR A 219 31.63 -30.00 10.72
N ALA A 220 31.60 -30.85 9.70
CA ALA A 220 31.88 -32.30 9.79
C ALA A 220 33.31 -32.65 9.38
N THR A 221 33.92 -31.83 8.53
CA THR A 221 35.32 -31.91 8.05
C THR A 221 35.77 -30.48 7.77
N THR A 222 36.99 -30.30 7.26
CA THR A 222 37.37 -28.98 6.72
C THR A 222 36.46 -28.61 5.56
N GLU A 223 35.80 -27.46 5.69
CA GLU A 223 34.79 -26.98 4.77
C GLU A 223 35.11 -25.57 4.28
N THR A 224 34.47 -25.20 3.17
CA THR A 224 34.65 -23.86 2.57
C THR A 224 33.32 -23.21 2.33
N ALA A 225 33.23 -21.91 2.57
CA ALA A 225 32.03 -21.12 2.26
C ALA A 225 32.45 -19.81 1.56
N THR A 226 31.45 -19.10 1.06
CA THR A 226 31.63 -17.80 0.44
C THR A 226 30.77 -16.74 1.11
N LEU A 227 31.28 -15.51 1.15
CA LEU A 227 30.50 -14.32 1.50
C LEU A 227 30.54 -13.36 0.31
N ALA A 228 29.37 -13.14 -0.32
CA ALA A 228 29.23 -12.21 -1.43
C ALA A 228 29.42 -10.75 -1.00
N ALA A 229 29.53 -9.82 -1.96
CA ALA A 229 29.50 -8.38 -1.70
C ALA A 229 28.20 -7.99 -1.00
N GLY A 230 28.31 -7.19 0.06
CA GLY A 230 27.17 -6.68 0.83
C GLY A 230 26.60 -5.39 0.25
N TYR A 231 25.73 -4.75 1.01
CA TYR A 231 25.24 -3.39 0.75
C TYR A 231 25.76 -2.43 1.84
N ALA A 232 25.83 -1.14 1.52
CA ALA A 232 26.39 -0.12 2.41
C ALA A 232 25.72 -0.16 3.81
N GLY A 233 26.55 -0.27 4.86
CA GLY A 233 26.09 -0.36 6.25
C GLY A 233 25.72 -1.78 6.72
N GLN A 234 25.73 -2.78 5.86
CA GLN A 234 25.40 -4.15 6.26
C GLN A 234 26.36 -4.70 7.30
N VAL A 235 25.79 -5.32 8.34
CA VAL A 235 26.56 -6.06 9.37
C VAL A 235 26.35 -7.56 9.17
N LYS A 236 27.42 -8.33 9.28
CA LYS A 236 27.43 -9.79 9.21
C LYS A 236 28.24 -10.37 10.36
N VAL A 237 27.64 -11.29 11.10
CA VAL A 237 28.31 -12.06 12.15
C VAL A 237 28.58 -13.47 11.62
N LEU A 238 29.81 -13.94 11.78
CA LEU A 238 30.26 -15.29 11.42
C LEU A 238 30.79 -15.96 12.68
N ALA A 239 30.38 -17.19 12.99
CA ALA A 239 30.75 -17.86 14.22
C ALA A 239 30.86 -19.38 14.06
N MET A 240 31.92 -19.99 14.63
CA MET A 240 32.06 -21.45 14.73
C MET A 240 31.30 -21.98 15.94
N TYR A 241 30.21 -22.73 15.68
CA TYR A 241 29.38 -23.34 16.71
C TYR A 241 29.78 -24.79 17.00
N GLY A 242 30.05 -25.58 15.97
CA GLY A 242 30.52 -26.96 16.08
C GLY A 242 31.73 -27.16 15.20
N ASP A 243 32.78 -27.84 15.71
CA ASP A 243 34.07 -28.02 15.05
C ASP A 243 34.41 -29.52 14.96
N SER A 244 34.35 -30.06 13.74
CA SER A 244 34.98 -31.32 13.36
C SER A 244 35.98 -31.14 12.19
N GLY A 245 36.33 -29.89 11.90
CA GLY A 245 37.30 -29.43 10.91
C GLY A 245 37.12 -27.95 10.61
N ASP A 246 38.13 -27.31 10.10
CA ASP A 246 38.16 -25.87 9.85
C ASP A 246 37.07 -25.39 8.89
N MET A 247 36.55 -24.18 9.12
CA MET A 247 35.74 -23.47 8.12
C MET A 247 36.57 -22.34 7.51
N VAL A 248 36.68 -22.33 6.18
CA VAL A 248 37.36 -21.27 5.43
C VAL A 248 36.37 -20.52 4.58
N ILE A 249 36.18 -19.22 4.85
CA ILE A 249 35.25 -18.37 4.11
C ILE A 249 36.01 -17.45 3.16
N THR A 250 35.69 -17.54 1.87
CA THR A 250 36.18 -16.60 0.86
C THR A 250 35.23 -15.39 0.79
N VAL A 251 35.77 -14.21 1.03
CA VAL A 251 35.01 -12.95 1.11
C VAL A 251 35.19 -12.15 -0.17
N THR A 252 34.10 -11.78 -0.82
CA THR A 252 34.09 -10.88 -1.98
C THR A 252 34.36 -9.45 -1.50
N ASN A 253 35.32 -8.77 -2.08
CA ASN A 253 35.73 -7.41 -1.73
C ASN A 253 36.15 -7.25 -0.26
N PRO A 254 37.17 -7.97 0.23
CA PRO A 254 37.67 -7.79 1.60
C PRO A 254 38.33 -6.42 1.79
N GLY A 255 38.16 -5.86 2.99
CA GLY A 255 38.80 -4.61 3.41
C GLY A 255 40.18 -4.79 4.05
N TRP A 256 40.71 -6.03 4.08
CA TRP A 256 42.06 -6.40 4.55
C TRP A 256 42.85 -6.94 3.39
N GLY A 257 44.18 -7.08 3.61
CA GLY A 257 45.10 -7.65 2.62
C GLY A 257 45.06 -9.18 2.59
N GLY A 258 45.79 -9.79 1.63
CA GLY A 258 45.94 -11.23 1.52
C GLY A 258 44.98 -11.89 0.54
N SER A 259 44.57 -13.14 0.82
CA SER A 259 43.74 -13.96 -0.04
C SER A 259 42.24 -13.61 0.02
N GLY A 260 41.85 -12.77 0.96
CA GLY A 260 40.46 -12.42 1.20
C GLY A 260 39.68 -13.53 1.91
N THR A 261 40.35 -14.35 2.71
CA THR A 261 39.74 -15.45 3.44
C THR A 261 39.62 -15.17 4.94
N ILE A 262 38.69 -15.82 5.58
CA ILE A 262 38.51 -15.89 7.04
C ILE A 262 38.48 -17.36 7.41
N THR A 263 39.37 -17.79 8.30
CA THR A 263 39.46 -19.17 8.78
C THR A 263 39.07 -19.25 10.24
N PHE A 264 38.21 -20.22 10.54
CA PHE A 264 37.74 -20.59 11.87
C PHE A 264 38.24 -22.03 12.14
N THR A 265 39.00 -22.22 13.23
CA THR A 265 39.67 -23.48 13.56
C THR A 265 39.24 -24.06 14.91
N ALA A 266 38.33 -23.41 15.62
CA ALA A 266 37.85 -23.87 16.92
C ALA A 266 36.49 -23.30 17.25
N VAL A 267 35.71 -24.04 18.05
CA VAL A 267 34.43 -23.59 18.60
C VAL A 267 34.60 -22.28 19.36
N GLY A 268 33.68 -21.34 19.16
CA GLY A 268 33.66 -20.03 19.81
C GLY A 268 34.46 -18.96 19.06
N GLN A 269 35.23 -19.32 18.03
CA GLN A 269 35.80 -18.30 17.14
C GLN A 269 34.66 -17.59 16.38
N ALA A 270 34.76 -16.27 16.31
CA ALA A 270 33.73 -15.45 15.68
C ALA A 270 34.30 -14.14 15.16
N CYS A 271 33.67 -13.57 14.14
CA CYS A 271 33.95 -12.21 13.73
C CYS A 271 32.69 -11.45 13.34
N THR A 272 32.75 -10.12 13.44
CA THR A 272 31.75 -9.22 12.97
C THR A 272 32.31 -8.37 11.86
N LEU A 273 31.62 -8.37 10.73
CA LEU A 273 32.02 -7.62 9.54
C LEU A 273 31.00 -6.51 9.28
N MET A 274 31.46 -5.40 8.74
CA MET A 274 30.61 -4.31 8.25
C MET A 274 31.01 -3.95 6.82
N TYR A 275 30.01 -3.82 5.94
CA TYR A 275 30.23 -3.45 4.55
C TYR A 275 30.24 -1.93 4.38
N ILE A 276 31.40 -1.38 4.07
CA ILE A 276 31.64 0.07 3.98
C ILE A 276 32.35 0.35 2.66
N ASN A 277 31.86 1.29 1.87
CA ASN A 277 32.48 1.72 0.62
C ASN A 277 32.92 0.54 -0.27
N ALA A 278 31.95 -0.32 -0.57
CA ALA A 278 32.09 -1.52 -1.42
C ALA A 278 33.06 -2.59 -0.91
N LYS A 279 33.39 -2.60 0.39
CA LYS A 279 34.30 -3.59 1.01
C LYS A 279 33.78 -4.05 2.37
N TRP A 280 34.10 -5.31 2.74
CA TRP A 280 33.89 -5.84 4.08
C TRP A 280 35.05 -5.48 5.00
N PHE A 281 34.78 -4.84 6.11
CA PHE A 281 35.76 -4.55 7.17
C PHE A 281 35.44 -5.35 8.42
N ALA A 282 36.45 -5.93 9.04
CA ALA A 282 36.31 -6.56 10.35
C ALA A 282 36.22 -5.48 11.43
N ILE A 283 35.07 -5.40 12.11
CA ILE A 283 34.80 -4.48 13.22
C ILE A 283 34.85 -5.16 14.57
N GLY A 284 34.90 -6.49 14.60
CA GLY A 284 35.13 -7.32 15.78
C GLY A 284 35.68 -8.67 15.38
N ASN A 285 36.61 -9.22 16.19
CA ASN A 285 37.20 -10.52 15.95
C ASN A 285 37.49 -11.24 17.27
N ASN A 286 37.03 -12.48 17.38
CA ASN A 286 37.39 -13.41 18.43
C ASN A 286 38.12 -14.60 17.82
N ALA A 287 39.44 -14.46 17.67
CA ALA A 287 40.38 -15.49 17.24
C ALA A 287 40.16 -16.10 15.83
N ALA A 288 39.30 -15.56 14.98
CA ALA A 288 39.26 -15.94 13.57
C ALA A 288 40.50 -15.38 12.84
N THR A 289 41.04 -16.12 11.88
CA THR A 289 42.26 -15.72 11.14
C THR A 289 41.84 -15.09 9.80
N PHE A 290 42.33 -13.88 9.54
CA PHE A 290 42.13 -13.15 8.29
C PHE A 290 43.37 -13.23 7.42
N ALA A 291 43.22 -13.64 6.16
CA ALA A 291 44.34 -13.78 5.21
C ALA A 291 44.06 -13.11 3.87
#